data_06a04147b3f9b8aa734e38afb1f1f2da
#
_entry.id   06a04147b3f9b8aa734e38afb1f1f2da
#
_cell.length_a   1.000
_cell.length_b   1.000
_cell.length_c   1.000
_cell.angle_alpha   90.00
_cell.angle_beta   90.00
_cell.angle_gamma   90.00
#
_symmetry.space_group_name_H-M   'P 1'
#
loop_
_entity.id
_entity.type
_entity.pdbx_description
1 polymer ?
#
loop_
_entity_poly.entity_id
_entity_poly.type
_entity_poly.pdbx_seq_one_letter_code
_entity_poly.pdbx_strand_id
1 'polypeptide(L)'
;MNIIIFGGSGFIGSRTAQILKEQGHQVCTPDRRAFDFLHPDETAARRLLEGQDVLINCIGIMSRHAEILETVHHRTPKQLAAWAKAAGIKRWVQLSALGADPSQPINFVGSKGRGDDAVAQSGIPIAIARPSVVYGRGGTSCELFIKLAHLPLLPLPEGGRFYLQPVHLADVAEGLAKLAVQTDAGHSIINMTGSQTLTLAEYLITLRQTLHHKPPQHILPIPLRLIDPALPLANTLSNGIISRDSFALLKQGSCADYSDFAALLGRAPLAAENFSYQS
;
A
#
# COMPACT_ATOMS: atom_id res chain seq x y z
N MET A 1 9.20 8.94 21.42
CA MET A 1 8.67 7.56 21.44
C MET A 1 9.66 6.65 20.73
N ASN A 2 9.71 5.40 21.14
CA ASN A 2 10.47 4.35 20.45
C ASN A 2 9.54 3.63 19.49
N ILE A 3 9.83 3.69 18.19
CA ILE A 3 8.94 3.20 17.11
C ILE A 3 9.69 2.16 16.29
N ILE A 4 9.13 0.97 16.16
CA ILE A 4 9.66 -0.05 15.27
C ILE A 4 8.82 -0.11 13.98
N ILE A 5 9.48 -0.12 12.82
CA ILE A 5 8.82 -0.19 11.51
C ILE A 5 9.32 -1.42 10.76
N PHE A 6 8.51 -2.47 10.71
CA PHE A 6 8.75 -3.58 9.80
C PHE A 6 8.45 -3.15 8.37
N GLY A 7 9.38 -3.42 7.45
CA GLY A 7 9.33 -2.88 6.09
C GLY A 7 9.79 -1.42 5.97
N GLY A 8 10.53 -0.91 6.97
CA GLY A 8 11.05 0.45 7.01
C GLY A 8 12.10 0.77 5.93
N SER A 9 12.63 -0.22 5.22
CA SER A 9 13.48 -0.02 4.03
C SER A 9 12.68 -0.02 2.71
N GLY A 10 11.38 -0.34 2.76
CA GLY A 10 10.51 -0.40 1.59
C GLY A 10 10.00 0.97 1.14
N PHE A 11 9.26 0.96 0.03
CA PHE A 11 8.75 2.15 -0.65
C PHE A 11 8.00 3.13 0.28
N ILE A 12 7.00 2.67 1.02
CA ILE A 12 6.22 3.54 1.92
C ILE A 12 6.91 3.65 3.29
N GLY A 13 7.41 2.54 3.82
CA GLY A 13 7.99 2.51 5.16
C GLY A 13 9.22 3.39 5.33
N SER A 14 10.08 3.52 4.31
CA SER A 14 11.26 4.37 4.37
C SER A 14 10.89 5.87 4.50
N ARG A 15 9.88 6.31 3.76
CA ARG A 15 9.41 7.70 3.85
C ARG A 15 8.73 7.96 5.20
N THR A 16 7.94 7.00 5.69
CA THR A 16 7.35 7.09 7.04
C THR A 16 8.41 7.16 8.12
N ALA A 17 9.45 6.31 8.02
CA ALA A 17 10.59 6.32 8.96
C ALA A 17 11.33 7.66 8.97
N GLN A 18 11.52 8.25 7.78
CA GLN A 18 12.15 9.57 7.64
C GLN A 18 11.34 10.64 8.37
N ILE A 19 10.02 10.74 8.11
CA ILE A 19 9.14 11.72 8.76
C ILE A 19 9.20 11.61 10.29
N LEU A 20 9.09 10.38 10.81
CA LEU A 20 9.13 10.15 12.26
C LEU A 20 10.48 10.51 12.89
N LYS A 21 11.59 10.26 12.20
CA LYS A 21 12.93 10.69 12.65
C LYS A 21 13.05 12.22 12.66
N GLU A 22 12.55 12.90 11.63
CA GLU A 22 12.52 14.38 11.54
C GLU A 22 11.67 14.99 12.66
N GLN A 23 10.64 14.27 13.14
CA GLN A 23 9.82 14.63 14.29
C GLN A 23 10.49 14.32 15.66
N GLY A 24 11.71 13.80 15.68
CA GLY A 24 12.47 13.53 16.90
C GLY A 24 12.16 12.18 17.57
N HIS A 25 11.49 11.25 16.89
CA HIS A 25 11.25 9.90 17.40
C HIS A 25 12.47 8.99 17.20
N GLN A 26 12.68 8.03 18.12
CA GLN A 26 13.64 6.94 17.94
C GLN A 26 13.02 5.87 17.05
N VAL A 27 13.56 5.69 15.83
CA VAL A 27 12.95 4.80 14.83
C VAL A 27 13.90 3.65 14.50
N CYS A 28 13.47 2.43 14.82
CA CYS A 28 14.11 1.17 14.43
C CYS A 28 13.48 0.60 13.17
N THR A 29 14.28 0.24 12.19
CA THR A 29 13.83 -0.35 10.91
C THR A 29 14.56 -1.67 10.65
N PRO A 30 14.13 -2.79 11.28
CA PRO A 30 14.78 -4.08 11.08
C PRO A 30 14.68 -4.53 9.62
N ASP A 31 15.76 -5.06 9.10
CA ASP A 31 15.80 -5.68 7.79
C ASP A 31 15.30 -7.15 7.84
N ARG A 32 15.27 -7.80 6.68
CA ARG A 32 14.83 -9.19 6.56
C ARG A 32 15.76 -10.17 7.31
N ARG A 33 17.03 -9.85 7.52
CA ARG A 33 17.97 -10.70 8.26
C ARG A 33 17.70 -10.66 9.75
N ALA A 34 17.23 -9.49 10.24
CA ALA A 34 16.83 -9.33 11.63
C ALA A 34 15.49 -9.99 11.94
N PHE A 35 14.54 -9.98 10.97
CA PHE A 35 13.23 -10.63 11.10
C PHE A 35 12.63 -10.98 9.73
N ASP A 36 12.49 -12.29 9.44
CA ASP A 36 11.91 -12.77 8.18
C ASP A 36 10.43 -13.11 8.36
N PHE A 37 9.56 -12.38 7.67
CA PHE A 37 8.11 -12.62 7.67
C PHE A 37 7.70 -13.98 7.04
N LEU A 38 8.57 -14.63 6.29
CA LEU A 38 8.33 -15.99 5.79
C LEU A 38 8.67 -17.08 6.84
N HIS A 39 9.59 -16.76 7.73
CA HIS A 39 10.10 -17.68 8.76
C HIS A 39 10.20 -16.91 10.09
N PRO A 40 9.05 -16.53 10.70
CA PRO A 40 9.05 -15.71 11.90
C PRO A 40 9.67 -16.45 13.10
N ASP A 41 10.62 -15.81 13.77
CA ASP A 41 11.27 -16.32 14.97
C ASP A 41 10.85 -15.49 16.19
N GLU A 42 10.35 -16.15 17.22
CA GLU A 42 9.85 -15.50 18.44
C GLU A 42 10.96 -14.79 19.21
N THR A 43 12.14 -15.38 19.30
CA THR A 43 13.27 -14.81 20.05
C THR A 43 13.74 -13.52 19.40
N ALA A 44 13.86 -13.52 18.07
CA ALA A 44 14.18 -12.33 17.29
C ALA A 44 13.10 -11.25 17.45
N ALA A 45 11.81 -11.63 17.39
CA ALA A 45 10.70 -10.71 17.57
C ALA A 45 10.74 -10.05 18.95
N ARG A 46 10.86 -10.83 20.03
CA ARG A 46 10.91 -10.33 21.41
C ARG A 46 12.04 -9.33 21.61
N ARG A 47 13.25 -9.66 21.13
CA ARG A 47 14.41 -8.75 21.21
C ARG A 47 14.18 -7.44 20.48
N LEU A 48 13.54 -7.47 19.29
CA LEU A 48 13.27 -6.26 18.51
C LEU A 48 12.15 -5.40 19.10
N LEU A 49 11.18 -6.03 19.77
CA LEU A 49 10.04 -5.34 20.39
C LEU A 49 10.32 -4.77 21.77
N GLU A 50 11.41 -5.21 22.41
CA GLU A 50 11.79 -4.75 23.75
C GLU A 50 11.99 -3.23 23.77
N GLY A 51 11.32 -2.55 24.68
CA GLY A 51 11.40 -1.10 24.86
C GLY A 51 10.76 -0.27 23.73
N GLN A 52 10.04 -0.89 22.80
CA GLN A 52 9.30 -0.15 21.77
C GLN A 52 7.92 0.28 22.28
N ASP A 53 7.49 1.49 21.93
CA ASP A 53 6.15 2.01 22.25
C ASP A 53 5.15 1.67 21.15
N VAL A 54 5.57 1.81 19.88
CA VAL A 54 4.73 1.72 18.69
C VAL A 54 5.32 0.76 17.68
N LEU A 55 4.46 -0.05 17.07
CA LEU A 55 4.80 -0.91 15.94
C LEU A 55 4.06 -0.44 14.69
N ILE A 56 4.81 -0.20 13.61
CA ILE A 56 4.25 0.03 12.28
C ILE A 56 4.61 -1.16 11.40
N ASN A 57 3.60 -1.83 10.84
CA ASN A 57 3.81 -2.89 9.86
C ASN A 57 3.55 -2.38 8.45
N CYS A 58 4.63 -2.10 7.73
CA CYS A 58 4.62 -1.72 6.30
C CYS A 58 4.96 -2.89 5.38
N ILE A 59 5.01 -4.13 5.88
CA ILE A 59 5.30 -5.29 5.05
C ILE A 59 4.13 -5.59 4.11
N GLY A 60 4.45 -5.70 2.84
CA GLY A 60 3.52 -6.12 1.80
C GLY A 60 4.29 -6.61 0.59
N ILE A 61 3.85 -7.71 0.02
CA ILE A 61 4.43 -8.31 -1.18
C ILE A 61 3.34 -8.66 -2.18
N MET A 62 3.70 -8.68 -3.46
CA MET A 62 2.90 -9.34 -4.48
C MET A 62 3.51 -10.71 -4.77
N SER A 63 2.69 -11.74 -4.82
CA SER A 63 3.12 -13.10 -5.13
C SER A 63 2.03 -13.85 -5.88
N ARG A 64 2.43 -14.79 -6.75
CA ARG A 64 1.51 -15.74 -7.40
C ARG A 64 1.15 -16.92 -6.48
N HIS A 65 1.88 -17.10 -5.40
CA HIS A 65 1.69 -18.17 -4.43
C HIS A 65 0.83 -17.66 -3.27
N ALA A 66 -0.42 -18.13 -3.20
CA ALA A 66 -1.36 -17.76 -2.14
C ALA A 66 -0.80 -18.03 -0.75
N GLU A 67 -0.07 -19.13 -0.57
CA GLU A 67 0.53 -19.53 0.70
C GLU A 67 1.58 -18.51 1.21
N ILE A 68 2.36 -17.92 0.28
CA ILE A 68 3.31 -16.87 0.61
C ILE A 68 2.57 -15.60 1.07
N LEU A 69 1.48 -15.24 0.37
CA LEU A 69 0.65 -14.09 0.76
C LEU A 69 0.01 -14.32 2.13
N GLU A 70 -0.56 -15.51 2.37
CA GLU A 70 -1.12 -15.88 3.68
C GLU A 70 -0.09 -15.81 4.80
N THR A 71 1.11 -16.30 4.56
CA THR A 71 2.16 -16.25 5.58
C THR A 71 2.53 -14.82 5.92
N VAL A 72 2.84 -14.01 4.89
CA VAL A 72 3.37 -12.65 5.09
C VAL A 72 2.30 -11.65 5.54
N HIS A 73 1.07 -11.76 5.02
CA HIS A 73 0.02 -10.78 5.29
C HIS A 73 -0.89 -11.15 6.47
N HIS A 74 -0.99 -12.45 6.81
CA HIS A 74 -1.93 -12.91 7.84
C HIS A 74 -1.22 -13.63 9.00
N ARG A 75 -0.58 -14.79 8.74
CA ARG A 75 -0.08 -15.66 9.82
C ARG A 75 1.02 -14.99 10.65
N THR A 76 2.00 -14.40 9.98
CA THR A 76 3.10 -13.71 10.68
C THR A 76 2.64 -12.45 11.40
N PRO A 77 1.84 -11.54 10.83
CA PRO A 77 1.24 -10.44 11.60
C PRO A 77 0.44 -10.90 12.82
N LYS A 78 -0.32 -12.01 12.71
CA LYS A 78 -1.04 -12.61 13.85
C LYS A 78 -0.11 -13.04 14.98
N GLN A 79 0.97 -13.76 14.67
CA GLN A 79 1.97 -14.19 15.64
C GLN A 79 2.70 -12.97 16.25
N LEU A 80 3.14 -12.05 15.39
CA LEU A 80 3.82 -10.83 15.81
C LEU A 80 2.94 -9.98 16.73
N ALA A 81 1.63 -9.92 16.51
CA ALA A 81 0.70 -9.20 17.36
C ALA A 81 0.63 -9.81 18.79
N ALA A 82 0.68 -11.13 18.92
CA ALA A 82 0.74 -11.78 20.21
C ALA A 82 2.04 -11.43 20.97
N TRP A 83 3.17 -11.46 20.27
CA TRP A 83 4.47 -11.08 20.85
C TRP A 83 4.55 -9.59 21.17
N ALA A 84 3.99 -8.72 20.31
CA ALA A 84 3.92 -7.28 20.52
C ALA A 84 3.08 -6.93 21.76
N LYS A 85 1.95 -7.62 21.96
CA LYS A 85 1.13 -7.45 23.18
C LYS A 85 1.91 -7.85 24.43
N ALA A 86 2.61 -9.00 24.39
CA ALA A 86 3.42 -9.46 25.50
C ALA A 86 4.61 -8.53 25.81
N ALA A 87 5.16 -7.84 24.81
CA ALA A 87 6.22 -6.84 24.94
C ALA A 87 5.70 -5.47 25.39
N GLY A 88 4.39 -5.26 25.51
CA GLY A 88 3.81 -4.02 25.98
C GLY A 88 3.71 -2.91 24.93
N ILE A 89 3.66 -3.27 23.62
CA ILE A 89 3.39 -2.31 22.54
C ILE A 89 2.06 -1.60 22.80
N LYS A 90 2.07 -0.29 22.79
CA LYS A 90 0.91 0.58 23.10
C LYS A 90 0.05 0.89 21.88
N ARG A 91 0.62 0.84 20.69
CA ARG A 91 -0.04 1.17 19.43
C ARG A 91 0.49 0.31 18.28
N TRP A 92 -0.42 -0.18 17.43
CA TRP A 92 -0.10 -0.83 16.17
C TRP A 92 -0.64 -0.02 14.99
N VAL A 93 0.17 0.24 13.98
CA VAL A 93 -0.27 0.80 12.70
C VAL A 93 -0.04 -0.24 11.61
N GLN A 94 -1.12 -0.65 10.95
CA GLN A 94 -1.09 -1.67 9.90
C GLN A 94 -1.25 -1.02 8.53
N LEU A 95 -0.26 -1.15 7.66
CA LEU A 95 -0.39 -0.80 6.25
C LEU A 95 -1.07 -1.94 5.51
N SER A 96 -2.35 -1.79 5.25
CA SER A 96 -3.19 -2.72 4.51
C SER A 96 -3.31 -2.30 3.02
N ALA A 97 -4.44 -2.50 2.41
CA ALA A 97 -4.76 -2.06 1.05
C ALA A 97 -6.25 -1.74 0.96
N LEU A 98 -6.62 -0.80 0.10
CA LEU A 98 -8.03 -0.53 -0.19
C LEU A 98 -8.69 -1.79 -0.77
N GLY A 99 -9.89 -2.10 -0.29
CA GLY A 99 -10.61 -3.34 -0.63
C GLY A 99 -10.15 -4.58 0.13
N ALA A 100 -9.23 -4.45 1.11
CA ALA A 100 -8.86 -5.58 1.96
C ALA A 100 -10.05 -6.03 2.80
N ASP A 101 -10.42 -7.30 2.61
CA ASP A 101 -11.53 -7.97 3.29
C ASP A 101 -11.25 -9.47 3.35
N PRO A 102 -11.46 -10.15 4.50
CA PRO A 102 -11.12 -11.57 4.66
C PRO A 102 -11.87 -12.50 3.71
N SER A 103 -13.05 -12.09 3.23
CA SER A 103 -13.89 -12.86 2.30
C SER A 103 -13.51 -12.68 0.82
N GLN A 104 -12.61 -11.75 0.50
CA GLN A 104 -12.22 -11.48 -0.88
C GLN A 104 -11.55 -12.69 -1.54
N PRO A 105 -11.99 -13.08 -2.76
CA PRO A 105 -11.41 -14.20 -3.50
C PRO A 105 -10.02 -13.87 -4.10
N ILE A 106 -9.69 -12.58 -4.23
CA ILE A 106 -8.37 -12.14 -4.70
C ILE A 106 -7.38 -12.30 -3.57
N ASN A 107 -6.40 -13.19 -3.75
CA ASN A 107 -5.47 -13.60 -2.69
C ASN A 107 -4.77 -12.42 -1.99
N PHE A 108 -4.38 -11.37 -2.73
CA PHE A 108 -3.68 -10.23 -2.16
C PHE A 108 -4.53 -9.48 -1.13
N VAL A 109 -5.72 -9.02 -1.51
CA VAL A 109 -6.61 -8.25 -0.60
C VAL A 109 -7.29 -9.15 0.43
N GLY A 110 -7.55 -10.42 0.09
CA GLY A 110 -8.08 -11.41 1.03
C GLY A 110 -7.10 -11.71 2.16
N SER A 111 -5.83 -11.98 1.85
CA SER A 111 -4.81 -12.23 2.87
C SER A 111 -4.55 -11.01 3.76
N LYS A 112 -4.58 -9.79 3.18
CA LYS A 112 -4.47 -8.55 3.96
C LYS A 112 -5.68 -8.35 4.88
N GLY A 113 -6.90 -8.61 4.40
CA GLY A 113 -8.11 -8.54 5.22
C GLY A 113 -8.06 -9.50 6.41
N ARG A 114 -7.66 -10.76 6.19
CA ARG A 114 -7.46 -11.73 7.28
C ARG A 114 -6.37 -11.28 8.27
N GLY A 115 -5.31 -10.65 7.78
CA GLY A 115 -4.27 -10.07 8.62
C GLY A 115 -4.77 -8.89 9.44
N ASP A 116 -5.55 -7.98 8.83
CA ASP A 116 -6.18 -6.85 9.51
C ASP A 116 -7.05 -7.35 10.69
N ASP A 117 -7.91 -8.33 10.44
CA ASP A 117 -8.77 -8.93 11.47
C ASP A 117 -7.97 -9.60 12.58
N ALA A 118 -6.92 -10.37 12.23
CA ALA A 118 -6.10 -11.07 13.19
C ALA A 118 -5.34 -10.11 14.12
N VAL A 119 -4.84 -8.99 13.59
CA VAL A 119 -4.17 -7.97 14.41
C VAL A 119 -5.18 -7.18 15.24
N ALA A 120 -6.36 -6.86 14.69
CA ALA A 120 -7.43 -6.18 15.42
C ALA A 120 -7.88 -6.96 16.66
N GLN A 121 -7.89 -8.29 16.58
CA GLN A 121 -8.24 -9.18 17.70
C GLN A 121 -7.15 -9.29 18.78
N SER A 122 -5.97 -8.73 18.57
CA SER A 122 -4.86 -8.80 19.56
C SER A 122 -5.14 -8.05 20.85
N GLY A 123 -6.04 -7.06 20.80
CA GLY A 123 -6.32 -6.16 21.91
C GLY A 123 -5.28 -5.04 22.10
N ILE A 124 -4.37 -4.85 21.13
CA ILE A 124 -3.54 -3.65 21.03
C ILE A 124 -4.37 -2.58 20.33
N PRO A 125 -4.37 -1.31 20.75
CA PRO A 125 -4.95 -0.20 19.98
C PRO A 125 -4.38 -0.16 18.58
N ILE A 126 -5.21 -0.34 17.53
CA ILE A 126 -4.75 -0.47 16.14
C ILE A 126 -5.35 0.61 15.23
N ALA A 127 -4.52 1.14 14.32
CA ALA A 127 -4.96 1.87 13.13
C ALA A 127 -4.62 1.07 11.87
N ILE A 128 -5.62 0.83 11.04
CA ILE A 128 -5.47 0.15 9.74
C ILE A 128 -5.53 1.20 8.65
N ALA A 129 -4.42 1.40 7.95
CA ALA A 129 -4.31 2.30 6.80
C ALA A 129 -4.52 1.49 5.51
N ARG A 130 -5.51 1.88 4.71
CA ARG A 130 -5.89 1.23 3.45
C ARG A 130 -5.65 2.15 2.26
N PRO A 131 -4.41 2.25 1.75
CA PRO A 131 -4.14 3.07 0.58
C PRO A 131 -4.75 2.48 -0.68
N SER A 132 -5.15 3.35 -1.60
CA SER A 132 -5.44 3.03 -2.99
C SER A 132 -4.12 2.86 -3.78
N VAL A 133 -4.13 3.13 -5.08
CA VAL A 133 -2.92 3.10 -5.91
C VAL A 133 -1.96 4.21 -5.49
N VAL A 134 -0.81 3.84 -4.91
CA VAL A 134 0.18 4.81 -4.40
C VAL A 134 1.11 5.27 -5.52
N TYR A 135 1.15 6.57 -5.75
CA TYR A 135 2.11 7.23 -6.63
C TYR A 135 3.37 7.64 -5.86
N GLY A 136 4.53 7.38 -6.45
CA GLY A 136 5.83 7.79 -5.94
C GLY A 136 6.96 6.98 -6.58
N ARG A 137 8.18 7.52 -6.60
CA ARG A 137 9.35 6.83 -7.17
C ARG A 137 9.73 5.61 -6.32
N GLY A 138 10.07 4.52 -7.02
CA GLY A 138 10.42 3.24 -6.37
C GLY A 138 9.23 2.33 -6.09
N GLY A 139 8.00 2.79 -6.33
CA GLY A 139 6.81 1.95 -6.30
C GLY A 139 6.66 1.14 -7.59
N THR A 140 6.66 -0.19 -7.49
CA THR A 140 6.65 -1.09 -8.67
C THR A 140 5.49 -0.81 -9.63
N SER A 141 4.27 -0.65 -9.12
CA SER A 141 3.10 -0.30 -9.95
C SER A 141 3.19 1.11 -10.52
N CYS A 142 3.72 2.06 -9.74
CA CYS A 142 3.90 3.44 -10.16
C CYS A 142 4.87 3.54 -11.34
N GLU A 143 6.01 2.84 -11.26
CA GLU A 143 6.99 2.80 -12.36
C GLU A 143 6.39 2.25 -13.66
N LEU A 144 5.49 1.26 -13.56
CA LEU A 144 4.75 0.77 -14.74
C LEU A 144 3.84 1.86 -15.30
N PHE A 145 3.06 2.55 -14.48
CA PHE A 145 2.18 3.62 -14.94
C PHE A 145 2.96 4.80 -15.58
N ILE A 146 4.10 5.18 -14.99
CA ILE A 146 4.98 6.20 -15.56
C ILE A 146 5.49 5.78 -16.95
N LYS A 147 5.91 4.51 -17.11
CA LYS A 147 6.35 3.98 -18.43
C LYS A 147 5.21 3.95 -19.42
N LEU A 148 4.01 3.51 -19.03
CA LEU A 148 2.83 3.49 -19.90
C LEU A 148 2.42 4.93 -20.30
N ALA A 149 2.48 5.88 -19.37
CA ALA A 149 2.20 7.27 -19.66
C ALA A 149 3.16 7.89 -20.69
N HIS A 150 4.37 7.35 -20.87
CA HIS A 150 5.32 7.83 -21.88
C HIS A 150 4.91 7.47 -23.32
N LEU A 151 4.11 6.42 -23.53
CA LEU A 151 3.74 5.90 -24.84
C LEU A 151 2.73 6.81 -25.55
N PRO A 152 2.89 7.13 -26.85
CA PRO A 152 1.95 7.97 -27.59
C PRO A 152 0.64 7.24 -27.93
N LEU A 153 0.69 5.92 -28.07
CA LEU A 153 -0.45 5.03 -28.31
C LEU A 153 -0.47 3.95 -27.23
N LEU A 154 -1.62 3.79 -26.56
CA LEU A 154 -1.73 2.88 -25.42
C LEU A 154 -2.95 1.98 -25.57
N PRO A 155 -2.77 0.68 -25.81
CA PRO A 155 -3.83 -0.30 -25.75
C PRO A 155 -4.23 -0.54 -24.29
N LEU A 156 -5.49 -0.26 -23.94
CA LEU A 156 -6.04 -0.49 -22.61
C LEU A 156 -7.29 -1.37 -22.65
N PRO A 157 -7.45 -2.28 -21.68
CA PRO A 157 -8.69 -3.02 -21.51
C PRO A 157 -9.87 -2.06 -21.39
N GLU A 158 -10.94 -2.29 -22.21
CA GLU A 158 -12.15 -1.43 -22.26
C GLU A 158 -11.85 0.07 -22.35
N GLY A 159 -10.73 0.44 -23.01
CA GLY A 159 -10.30 1.84 -23.10
C GLY A 159 -9.87 2.45 -21.77
N GLY A 160 -9.57 1.64 -20.76
CA GLY A 160 -9.12 2.11 -19.44
C GLY A 160 -10.22 2.72 -18.58
N ARG A 161 -11.48 2.29 -18.71
CA ARG A 161 -12.65 2.82 -17.99
C ARG A 161 -12.79 2.29 -16.55
N PHE A 162 -11.70 1.87 -15.92
CA PHE A 162 -11.67 1.42 -14.53
C PHE A 162 -11.33 2.59 -13.62
N TYR A 163 -12.13 2.81 -12.57
CA TYR A 163 -11.97 3.93 -11.67
C TYR A 163 -10.92 3.65 -10.58
N LEU A 164 -10.12 4.65 -10.28
CA LEU A 164 -9.12 4.65 -9.22
C LEU A 164 -8.97 6.07 -8.63
N GLN A 165 -8.48 6.14 -7.40
CA GLN A 165 -8.14 7.39 -6.71
C GLN A 165 -6.66 7.35 -6.31
N PRO A 166 -5.73 7.71 -7.23
CA PRO A 166 -4.30 7.64 -6.94
C PRO A 166 -3.95 8.55 -5.77
N VAL A 167 -3.19 8.03 -4.82
CA VAL A 167 -2.74 8.76 -3.63
C VAL A 167 -1.24 8.95 -3.68
N HIS A 168 -0.77 10.12 -3.26
CA HIS A 168 0.66 10.42 -3.24
C HIS A 168 1.39 9.73 -2.08
N LEU A 169 2.60 9.22 -2.31
CA LEU A 169 3.44 8.58 -1.30
C LEU A 169 3.64 9.45 -0.06
N ALA A 170 3.86 10.75 -0.25
CA ALA A 170 4.06 11.68 0.87
C ALA A 170 2.83 11.75 1.78
N ASP A 171 1.62 11.78 1.21
CA ASP A 171 0.37 11.80 1.99
C ASP A 171 0.18 10.50 2.77
N VAL A 172 0.45 9.34 2.14
CA VAL A 172 0.36 8.04 2.83
C VAL A 172 1.36 7.95 3.98
N ALA A 173 2.61 8.35 3.74
CA ALA A 173 3.65 8.32 4.76
C ALA A 173 3.39 9.31 5.91
N GLU A 174 2.90 10.52 5.61
CA GLU A 174 2.44 11.49 6.61
C GLU A 174 1.28 10.93 7.43
N GLY A 175 0.28 10.34 6.76
CA GLY A 175 -0.85 9.71 7.44
C GLY A 175 -0.42 8.58 8.38
N LEU A 176 0.47 7.68 7.95
CA LEU A 176 1.01 6.62 8.80
C LEU A 176 1.77 7.18 10.01
N ALA A 177 2.59 8.23 9.80
CA ALA A 177 3.30 8.89 10.89
C ALA A 177 2.33 9.51 11.92
N LYS A 178 1.29 10.19 11.46
CA LYS A 178 0.24 10.77 12.32
C LYS A 178 -0.52 9.68 13.10
N LEU A 179 -0.89 8.56 12.45
CA LEU A 179 -1.54 7.43 13.11
C LEU A 179 -0.65 6.79 14.19
N ALA A 180 0.66 6.77 13.98
CA ALA A 180 1.60 6.20 14.94
C ALA A 180 1.70 7.00 16.24
N VAL A 181 1.57 8.31 16.18
CA VAL A 181 1.68 9.19 17.36
C VAL A 181 0.35 9.48 18.06
N GLN A 182 -0.77 9.04 17.50
CA GLN A 182 -2.10 9.12 18.14
C GLN A 182 -2.28 8.00 19.17
N THR A 183 -1.77 8.18 20.38
CA THR A 183 -1.79 7.14 21.42
C THR A 183 -3.16 6.89 22.03
N ASP A 184 -4.05 7.89 22.00
CA ASP A 184 -5.37 7.83 22.66
C ASP A 184 -6.51 7.36 21.72
N ALA A 185 -6.19 7.11 20.46
CA ALA A 185 -7.15 6.62 19.48
C ALA A 185 -7.30 5.09 19.60
N GLY A 186 -8.53 4.63 19.76
CA GLY A 186 -8.88 3.21 19.74
C GLY A 186 -8.64 2.55 18.37
N HIS A 187 -9.42 1.53 18.07
CA HIS A 187 -9.40 0.89 16.75
C HIS A 187 -9.95 1.83 15.66
N SER A 188 -9.21 1.96 14.56
CA SER A 188 -9.65 2.78 13.42
C SER A 188 -9.21 2.17 12.09
N ILE A 189 -10.00 2.41 11.04
CA ILE A 189 -9.68 2.05 9.66
C ILE A 189 -9.77 3.33 8.83
N ILE A 190 -8.67 3.70 8.16
CA ILE A 190 -8.59 4.91 7.34
C ILE A 190 -8.32 4.52 5.89
N ASN A 191 -9.24 4.84 5.00
CA ASN A 191 -9.02 4.70 3.57
C ASN A 191 -8.15 5.88 3.09
N MET A 192 -6.93 5.58 2.65
CA MET A 192 -5.98 6.58 2.19
C MET A 192 -6.05 6.68 0.67
N THR A 193 -7.02 7.44 0.16
CA THR A 193 -7.21 7.66 -1.27
C THR A 193 -6.88 9.10 -1.64
N GLY A 194 -6.58 9.34 -2.93
CA GLY A 194 -6.39 10.70 -3.44
C GLY A 194 -7.69 11.50 -3.45
N SER A 195 -7.60 12.80 -3.70
CA SER A 195 -8.75 13.69 -3.72
C SER A 195 -9.60 13.58 -4.99
N GLN A 196 -9.12 12.88 -6.02
CA GLN A 196 -9.78 12.81 -7.33
C GLN A 196 -10.02 11.35 -7.73
N THR A 197 -11.25 11.05 -8.15
CA THR A 197 -11.60 9.79 -8.83
C THR A 197 -11.35 9.96 -10.32
N LEU A 198 -10.47 9.12 -10.88
CA LEU A 198 -10.08 9.12 -12.27
C LEU A 198 -10.29 7.73 -12.88
N THR A 199 -10.56 7.66 -14.16
CA THR A 199 -10.37 6.41 -14.89
C THR A 199 -8.87 6.12 -15.06
N LEU A 200 -8.51 4.88 -15.31
CA LEU A 200 -7.11 4.52 -15.61
C LEU A 200 -6.58 5.33 -16.81
N ALA A 201 -7.42 5.55 -17.84
CA ALA A 201 -7.04 6.33 -19.02
C ALA A 201 -6.76 7.81 -18.63
N GLU A 202 -7.65 8.45 -17.87
CA GLU A 202 -7.45 9.81 -17.39
C GLU A 202 -6.20 9.93 -16.50
N TYR A 203 -5.98 8.97 -15.61
CA TYR A 203 -4.78 8.96 -14.77
C TYR A 203 -3.49 8.88 -15.60
N LEU A 204 -3.43 7.99 -16.61
CA LEU A 204 -2.25 7.87 -17.48
C LEU A 204 -2.04 9.12 -18.36
N ILE A 205 -3.14 9.74 -18.83
CA ILE A 205 -3.09 11.03 -19.55
C ILE A 205 -2.56 12.13 -18.62
N THR A 206 -3.06 12.21 -17.40
CA THR A 206 -2.57 13.19 -16.39
C THR A 206 -1.08 13.01 -16.13
N LEU A 207 -0.61 11.78 -15.87
CA LEU A 207 0.82 11.50 -15.69
C LEU A 207 1.65 11.89 -16.92
N ARG A 208 1.13 11.66 -18.13
CA ARG A 208 1.81 12.06 -19.36
C ARG A 208 1.97 13.58 -19.47
N GLN A 209 0.93 14.31 -19.13
CA GLN A 209 0.96 15.79 -19.18
C GLN A 209 1.86 16.38 -18.10
N THR A 210 1.73 15.89 -16.85
CA THR A 210 2.46 16.44 -15.71
C THR A 210 3.93 16.04 -15.68
N LEU A 211 4.26 14.78 -15.98
CA LEU A 211 5.61 14.25 -15.85
C LEU A 211 6.41 14.37 -17.15
N HIS A 212 5.79 14.13 -18.29
CA HIS A 212 6.48 14.10 -19.58
C HIS A 212 6.27 15.35 -20.42
N HIS A 213 5.40 16.28 -19.98
CA HIS A 213 5.05 17.50 -20.72
C HIS A 213 4.66 17.24 -22.18
N LYS A 214 3.90 16.15 -22.40
CA LYS A 214 3.48 15.67 -23.72
C LYS A 214 1.97 15.79 -23.88
N PRO A 215 1.46 15.95 -25.12
CA PRO A 215 0.01 15.93 -25.38
C PRO A 215 -0.61 14.59 -24.96
N PRO A 216 -1.94 14.56 -24.69
CA PRO A 216 -2.65 13.33 -24.38
C PRO A 216 -2.33 12.19 -25.36
N GLN A 217 -2.22 10.98 -24.86
CA GLN A 217 -1.99 9.79 -25.67
C GLN A 217 -3.29 9.29 -26.33
N HIS A 218 -3.15 8.58 -27.44
CA HIS A 218 -4.28 7.90 -28.07
C HIS A 218 -4.53 6.57 -27.34
N ILE A 219 -5.74 6.42 -26.78
CA ILE A 219 -6.16 5.19 -26.12
C ILE A 219 -6.84 4.28 -27.15
N LEU A 220 -6.30 3.06 -27.29
CA LEU A 220 -6.89 2.01 -28.10
C LEU A 220 -7.65 1.04 -27.18
N PRO A 221 -8.99 0.98 -27.26
CA PRO A 221 -9.76 0.07 -26.43
C PRO A 221 -9.58 -1.38 -26.86
N ILE A 222 -9.18 -2.25 -25.92
CA ILE A 222 -9.05 -3.70 -26.13
C ILE A 222 -10.21 -4.39 -25.44
N PRO A 223 -11.04 -5.17 -26.17
CA PRO A 223 -12.13 -5.93 -25.57
C PRO A 223 -11.62 -6.94 -24.51
N LEU A 224 -12.36 -7.09 -23.40
CA LEU A 224 -11.98 -7.98 -22.29
C LEU A 224 -11.70 -9.41 -22.72
N ARG A 225 -12.45 -9.93 -23.72
CA ARG A 225 -12.25 -11.27 -24.27
C ARG A 225 -10.85 -11.53 -24.83
N LEU A 226 -10.12 -10.49 -25.20
CA LEU A 226 -8.75 -10.57 -25.73
C LEU A 226 -7.70 -10.42 -24.61
N ILE A 227 -8.09 -10.04 -23.42
CA ILE A 227 -7.18 -9.81 -22.30
C ILE A 227 -6.70 -11.12 -21.68
N ASP A 228 -7.63 -12.07 -21.40
CA ASP A 228 -7.28 -13.34 -20.77
C ASP A 228 -6.17 -14.11 -21.51
N PRO A 229 -6.23 -14.29 -22.85
CA PRO A 229 -5.13 -14.94 -23.58
C PRO A 229 -3.85 -14.11 -23.62
N ALA A 230 -3.93 -12.77 -23.51
CA ALA A 230 -2.77 -11.88 -23.52
C ALA A 230 -2.08 -11.76 -22.15
N LEU A 231 -2.77 -12.06 -21.04
CA LEU A 231 -2.24 -11.93 -19.68
C LEU A 231 -0.93 -12.66 -19.43
N PRO A 232 -0.69 -13.92 -19.90
CA PRO A 232 0.59 -14.59 -19.67
C PRO A 232 1.78 -13.83 -20.29
N LEU A 233 1.61 -13.29 -21.49
CA LEU A 233 2.63 -12.49 -22.15
C LEU A 233 2.84 -11.15 -21.43
N ALA A 234 1.76 -10.45 -21.11
CA ALA A 234 1.80 -9.19 -20.38
C ALA A 234 2.45 -9.36 -19.00
N ASN A 235 2.18 -10.47 -18.32
CA ASN A 235 2.79 -10.81 -17.04
C ASN A 235 4.31 -10.98 -17.16
N THR A 236 4.77 -11.68 -18.19
CA THR A 236 6.21 -11.87 -18.43
C THR A 236 6.89 -10.53 -18.76
N LEU A 237 6.32 -9.72 -19.62
CA LEU A 237 6.87 -8.42 -20.02
C LEU A 237 6.86 -7.40 -18.87
N SER A 238 5.92 -7.50 -17.95
CA SER A 238 5.81 -6.61 -16.78
C SER A 238 6.51 -7.13 -15.51
N ASN A 239 7.32 -8.18 -15.61
CA ASN A 239 7.96 -8.84 -14.47
C ASN A 239 6.96 -9.24 -13.36
N GLY A 240 5.76 -9.70 -13.74
CA GLY A 240 4.75 -10.20 -12.81
C GLY A 240 3.76 -9.16 -12.29
N ILE A 241 3.90 -7.89 -12.67
CA ILE A 241 2.99 -6.82 -12.21
C ILE A 241 1.59 -6.99 -12.82
N ILE A 242 1.52 -7.27 -14.13
CA ILE A 242 0.24 -7.52 -14.82
C ILE A 242 -0.10 -9.00 -14.68
N SER A 243 -0.97 -9.32 -13.72
CA SER A 243 -1.43 -10.67 -13.40
C SER A 243 -2.96 -10.74 -13.40
N ARG A 244 -3.53 -11.94 -13.28
CA ARG A 244 -4.98 -12.09 -13.11
C ARG A 244 -5.49 -11.35 -11.87
N ASP A 245 -4.75 -11.43 -10.77
CA ASP A 245 -5.12 -10.76 -9.50
C ASP A 245 -5.06 -9.25 -9.64
N SER A 246 -3.97 -8.69 -10.21
CA SER A 246 -3.87 -7.24 -10.42
C SER A 246 -4.92 -6.72 -11.40
N PHE A 247 -5.27 -7.51 -12.43
CA PHE A 247 -6.35 -7.17 -13.34
C PHE A 247 -7.73 -7.27 -12.68
N ALA A 248 -7.95 -8.24 -11.81
CA ALA A 248 -9.17 -8.37 -11.03
C ALA A 248 -9.33 -7.17 -10.05
N LEU A 249 -8.25 -6.76 -9.38
CA LEU A 249 -8.22 -5.54 -8.57
C LEU A 249 -8.56 -4.29 -9.38
N LEU A 250 -7.98 -4.16 -10.58
CA LEU A 250 -8.28 -3.04 -11.47
C LEU A 250 -9.76 -3.00 -11.85
N LYS A 251 -10.39 -4.15 -12.15
CA LYS A 251 -11.82 -4.23 -12.48
C LYS A 251 -12.74 -3.88 -11.32
N GLN A 252 -12.35 -4.21 -10.07
CA GLN A 252 -13.11 -3.82 -8.88
C GLN A 252 -13.08 -2.31 -8.65
N GLY A 253 -12.08 -1.62 -9.21
CA GLY A 253 -11.81 -0.24 -8.92
C GLY A 253 -11.07 -0.04 -7.60
N SER A 254 -10.61 1.18 -7.36
CA SER A 254 -9.86 1.52 -6.16
C SER A 254 -10.25 2.93 -5.70
N CYS A 255 -11.51 3.07 -5.25
CA CYS A 255 -12.11 4.33 -4.84
C CYS A 255 -12.81 4.18 -3.49
N ALA A 256 -12.69 5.21 -2.66
CA ALA A 256 -13.40 5.32 -1.38
C ALA A 256 -13.50 6.80 -0.96
N ASP A 257 -14.35 7.08 0.03
CA ASP A 257 -14.36 8.39 0.66
C ASP A 257 -13.01 8.67 1.35
N TYR A 258 -12.47 9.86 1.12
CA TYR A 258 -11.20 10.32 1.68
C TYR A 258 -11.36 11.30 2.86
N SER A 259 -12.57 11.55 3.32
CA SER A 259 -12.87 12.57 4.35
C SER A 259 -12.08 12.34 5.64
N ASP A 260 -12.06 11.10 6.14
CA ASP A 260 -11.29 10.74 7.35
C ASP A 260 -9.77 10.90 7.12
N PHE A 261 -9.30 10.61 5.91
CA PHE A 261 -7.90 10.79 5.57
C PHE A 261 -7.54 12.28 5.45
N ALA A 262 -8.40 13.09 4.85
CA ALA A 262 -8.23 14.54 4.79
C ALA A 262 -8.23 15.17 6.21
N ALA A 263 -9.13 14.71 7.08
CA ALA A 263 -9.16 15.14 8.48
C ALA A 263 -7.86 14.75 9.21
N LEU A 264 -7.36 13.54 8.99
CA LEU A 264 -6.07 13.08 9.54
C LEU A 264 -4.90 13.93 9.04
N LEU A 265 -4.87 14.26 7.75
CA LEU A 265 -3.82 15.13 7.17
C LEU A 265 -3.95 16.58 7.62
N GLY A 266 -5.17 17.07 7.91
CA GLY A 266 -5.49 18.48 8.12
C GLY A 266 -5.61 19.27 6.79
N ARG A 267 -5.68 18.57 5.67
CA ARG A 267 -5.83 19.10 4.30
C ARG A 267 -6.34 18.01 3.36
N ALA A 268 -6.80 18.41 2.17
CA ALA A 268 -7.08 17.44 1.12
C ALA A 268 -5.78 16.73 0.68
N PRO A 269 -5.86 15.42 0.34
CA PRO A 269 -4.76 14.70 -0.31
C PRO A 269 -4.37 15.37 -1.64
N LEU A 270 -3.09 15.24 -2.03
CA LEU A 270 -2.60 15.79 -3.29
C LEU A 270 -3.38 15.24 -4.50
N ALA A 271 -3.80 16.16 -5.37
CA ALA A 271 -4.44 15.79 -6.63
C ALA A 271 -3.40 15.23 -7.63
N ALA A 272 -3.83 14.33 -8.51
CA ALA A 272 -2.93 13.64 -9.45
C ALA A 272 -2.21 14.60 -10.42
N GLU A 273 -2.82 15.72 -10.73
CA GLU A 273 -2.23 16.80 -11.55
C GLU A 273 -1.03 17.51 -10.87
N ASN A 274 -0.90 17.36 -9.57
CA ASN A 274 0.21 17.89 -8.78
C ASN A 274 1.33 16.88 -8.50
N PHE A 275 1.23 15.68 -9.07
CA PHE A 275 2.28 14.67 -8.94
C PHE A 275 3.51 15.08 -9.76
N SER A 276 4.69 14.94 -9.17
CA SER A 276 5.95 15.33 -9.81
C SER A 276 7.02 14.26 -9.67
N TYR A 277 8.07 14.33 -10.49
CA TYR A 277 9.23 13.43 -10.37
C TYR A 277 10.06 13.66 -9.09
N GLN A 278 9.91 14.80 -8.44
CA GLN A 278 10.72 15.17 -7.27
C GLN A 278 10.08 14.76 -5.95
N SER A 279 8.88 14.25 -6.01
CA SER A 279 8.08 13.88 -4.83
C SER A 279 8.05 12.39 -4.54
#